data_67afff02d3f415904b79790a43d80131
#
_entry.id   67afff02d3f415904b79790a43d80131
#
_cell.length_a   1.000
_cell.length_b   1.000
_cell.length_c   1.000
_cell.angle_alpha   90.00
_cell.angle_beta   90.00
_cell.angle_gamma   90.00
#
_symmetry.space_group_name_H-M   'P 1'
#
loop_
_entity.id
_entity.type
_entity.pdbx_description
1 polymer ?
#
loop_
_entity_poly.entity_id
_entity_poly.type
_entity_poly.pdbx_seq_one_letter_code
_entity_poly.pdbx_strand_id
1 'polypeptide(L)'
;MIGTEANVLDRILAERAARLKVAGATFGSRLPSLRSAPLVPLASPAPSGVAPGAGEHAPFQPAAQAHGPALFEIKRRSPSRGVIAEGLNAVEQAERYHRGGARAFSVLTESEWFGGSLEDLIAVKERFPDCAVLRKDFLQLPEELEVSFRAGADAVLLIAAALAREDIAAMLEQAAALGLAALVELHDRADLEKVAPLKPTLVGINSRDLRSFKVDKLTPPALAAEISWNCRLVFESGIGGYEDAYFAGCSGFHGVLVGESAMRNPERVPEILAGLEDAYGVARARGRSRVSACRGNPRFWGELASRRAALQMGRARPLVKICGLTTAADARLAAECGADLLGFVFAESPRRAEAALLEEIADLRCLKVAVVQADDARCSHQGSAHRRSGARHGRHPDGSTDARAAASPDTDTDTRADTRADTGRAELQPEVARLLERGLLDAVQFHGGEQPADCLALAYPYYKAVRVRDARDLELACEYRSPRVLIDAFDPERAGGTGKRINPELVRQAAERGALWLAGGLTPENIGAIVAEYRPELVDVSSGLEGAAGRKDPDKLKRYMEEIADVCTV
;
A
#
# COMPACT_ATOMS: atom_id res chain seq x y z
N MET A 1 -14.21 0.64 -38.73
CA MET A 1 -14.92 0.08 -37.56
C MET A 1 -13.97 -0.91 -36.91
N ILE A 2 -13.21 -0.45 -35.91
CA ILE A 2 -12.33 -1.30 -35.12
C ILE A 2 -13.26 -1.86 -34.03
N GLY A 3 -13.56 -3.16 -34.10
CA GLY A 3 -14.33 -3.86 -33.08
C GLY A 3 -13.56 -3.76 -31.75
N THR A 4 -14.16 -3.10 -30.78
CA THR A 4 -13.68 -3.13 -29.40
C THR A 4 -13.77 -4.57 -28.92
N GLU A 5 -12.63 -5.24 -28.77
CA GLU A 5 -12.59 -6.52 -28.06
C GLU A 5 -13.24 -6.32 -26.70
N ALA A 6 -14.29 -7.11 -26.41
CA ALA A 6 -14.96 -7.09 -25.10
C ALA A 6 -13.90 -7.30 -24.00
N ASN A 7 -13.89 -6.44 -22.99
CA ASN A 7 -12.93 -6.58 -21.89
C ASN A 7 -13.19 -7.89 -21.14
N VAL A 8 -12.24 -8.34 -20.35
CA VAL A 8 -12.31 -9.66 -19.64
C VAL A 8 -13.53 -9.71 -18.70
N LEU A 9 -13.87 -8.61 -18.04
CA LEU A 9 -15.05 -8.54 -17.16
C LEU A 9 -16.34 -8.77 -17.93
N ASP A 10 -16.53 -8.10 -19.09
CA ASP A 10 -17.72 -8.25 -19.91
C ASP A 10 -17.90 -9.70 -20.41
N ARG A 11 -16.79 -10.37 -20.75
CA ARG A 11 -16.81 -11.78 -21.15
C ARG A 11 -17.22 -12.68 -19.98
N ILE A 12 -16.65 -12.49 -18.80
CA ILE A 12 -17.01 -13.24 -17.58
C ILE A 12 -18.52 -13.09 -17.30
N LEU A 13 -19.01 -11.84 -17.33
CA LEU A 13 -20.42 -11.54 -17.04
C LEU A 13 -21.37 -12.17 -18.08
N ALA A 14 -21.03 -12.09 -19.37
CA ALA A 14 -21.85 -12.68 -20.43
C ALA A 14 -21.89 -14.22 -20.36
N GLU A 15 -20.75 -14.87 -20.15
CA GLU A 15 -20.66 -16.32 -19.99
C GLU A 15 -21.42 -16.78 -18.75
N ARG A 16 -21.26 -16.07 -17.63
CA ARG A 16 -21.97 -16.38 -16.40
C ARG A 16 -23.49 -16.19 -16.54
N ALA A 17 -23.95 -15.11 -17.16
CA ALA A 17 -25.37 -14.88 -17.44
C ALA A 17 -25.99 -15.99 -18.31
N ALA A 18 -25.26 -16.48 -19.32
CA ALA A 18 -25.70 -17.60 -20.15
C ALA A 18 -25.83 -18.90 -19.30
N ARG A 19 -24.90 -19.17 -18.42
CA ARG A 19 -24.94 -20.33 -17.52
C ARG A 19 -26.06 -20.23 -16.49
N LEU A 20 -26.30 -19.04 -15.92
CA LEU A 20 -27.43 -18.79 -14.99
C LEU A 20 -28.78 -19.17 -15.64
N LYS A 21 -28.97 -18.81 -16.90
CA LYS A 21 -30.19 -19.14 -17.64
C LYS A 21 -30.40 -20.65 -17.83
N VAL A 22 -29.33 -21.42 -17.93
CA VAL A 22 -29.37 -22.87 -18.18
C VAL A 22 -29.42 -23.67 -16.86
N ALA A 23 -28.54 -23.33 -15.92
CA ALA A 23 -28.34 -24.12 -14.70
C ALA A 23 -29.00 -23.52 -13.45
N GLY A 24 -29.58 -22.33 -13.56
CA GLY A 24 -30.15 -21.60 -12.43
C GLY A 24 -29.09 -21.08 -11.45
N ALA A 25 -29.52 -20.42 -10.39
CA ALA A 25 -28.64 -19.74 -9.43
C ALA A 25 -27.71 -20.68 -8.62
N THR A 26 -28.02 -21.98 -8.58
CA THR A 26 -27.17 -22.98 -7.90
C THR A 26 -26.07 -23.57 -8.78
N PHE A 27 -26.08 -23.32 -10.08
CA PHE A 27 -25.19 -23.94 -11.07
C PHE A 27 -25.11 -25.47 -10.95
N GLY A 28 -26.23 -26.12 -10.56
CA GLY A 28 -26.36 -27.57 -10.38
C GLY A 28 -25.88 -28.10 -9.02
N SER A 29 -25.35 -27.23 -8.15
CA SER A 29 -24.92 -27.63 -6.81
C SER A 29 -26.10 -27.99 -5.92
N ARG A 30 -25.89 -29.00 -5.06
CA ARG A 30 -26.84 -29.37 -4.03
C ARG A 30 -26.69 -28.48 -2.81
N LEU A 31 -27.70 -27.67 -2.55
CA LEU A 31 -27.72 -26.83 -1.35
C LEU A 31 -28.39 -27.52 -0.17
N PRO A 32 -27.94 -27.26 1.07
CA PRO A 32 -28.71 -27.59 2.26
C PRO A 32 -30.12 -26.96 2.19
N SER A 33 -31.14 -27.65 2.71
CA SER A 33 -32.49 -27.10 2.78
C SER A 33 -32.57 -25.86 3.69
N LEU A 34 -31.78 -25.85 4.74
CA LEU A 34 -31.60 -24.74 5.67
C LEU A 34 -30.11 -24.45 5.87
N ARG A 35 -29.81 -23.22 6.23
CA ARG A 35 -28.45 -22.84 6.64
C ARG A 35 -28.01 -23.65 7.87
N SER A 36 -26.86 -24.29 7.80
CA SER A 36 -26.33 -25.19 8.85
C SER A 36 -25.55 -24.49 9.98
N ALA A 37 -25.06 -23.29 9.75
CA ALA A 37 -24.24 -22.55 10.70
C ALA A 37 -24.81 -21.14 10.98
N PRO A 38 -24.61 -20.57 12.18
CA PRO A 38 -25.04 -19.21 12.48
C PRO A 38 -24.32 -18.20 11.58
N LEU A 39 -24.93 -17.02 11.40
CA LEU A 39 -24.25 -15.90 10.75
C LEU A 39 -23.13 -15.38 11.62
N VAL A 40 -21.95 -15.23 11.03
CA VAL A 40 -20.79 -14.61 11.66
C VAL A 40 -20.60 -13.23 11.04
N PRO A 41 -20.69 -12.13 11.80
CA PRO A 41 -20.51 -10.79 11.25
C PRO A 41 -19.14 -10.63 10.61
N LEU A 42 -19.10 -10.27 9.33
CA LEU A 42 -17.84 -9.98 8.64
C LEU A 42 -17.16 -8.73 9.21
N ALA A 43 -17.96 -7.78 9.69
CA ALA A 43 -17.50 -6.59 10.38
C ALA A 43 -18.50 -6.25 11.50
N SER A 44 -18.00 -5.80 12.66
CA SER A 44 -18.89 -5.29 13.69
C SER A 44 -19.70 -4.10 13.16
N PRO A 45 -20.95 -3.90 13.56
CA PRO A 45 -21.77 -2.79 13.06
C PRO A 45 -21.07 -1.45 13.26
N ALA A 46 -21.25 -0.54 12.30
CA ALA A 46 -20.79 0.84 12.47
C ALA A 46 -21.48 1.43 13.71
N PRO A 47 -20.80 2.26 14.53
CA PRO A 47 -21.43 2.82 15.72
C PRO A 47 -22.65 3.64 15.33
N SER A 48 -23.80 3.25 15.85
CA SER A 48 -25.01 4.04 15.79
C SER A 48 -24.84 5.24 16.72
N GLY A 49 -24.76 6.44 16.19
CA GLY A 49 -24.81 7.67 16.97
C GLY A 49 -23.82 8.76 16.56
N VAL A 50 -23.96 9.31 15.37
CA VAL A 50 -23.66 10.72 15.11
C VAL A 50 -24.87 11.28 14.38
N ALA A 51 -25.58 12.18 15.08
CA ALA A 51 -26.72 12.90 14.50
C ALA A 51 -26.27 13.71 13.27
N PRO A 52 -27.10 13.81 12.20
CA PRO A 52 -26.81 14.68 11.08
C PRO A 52 -27.01 16.14 11.53
N GLY A 53 -25.91 16.87 11.69
CA GLY A 53 -26.02 18.29 12.06
C GLY A 53 -24.74 18.91 12.63
N ALA A 54 -23.56 18.59 12.15
CA ALA A 54 -22.37 19.38 12.39
C ALA A 54 -21.62 19.55 11.07
N GLY A 55 -21.48 20.82 10.68
CA GLY A 55 -21.03 21.27 9.37
C GLY A 55 -19.71 20.72 8.87
N GLU A 56 -19.61 20.82 7.57
CA GLU A 56 -18.44 20.81 6.68
C GLU A 56 -17.13 20.26 7.27
N HIS A 57 -16.73 19.07 6.75
CA HIS A 57 -15.41 18.45 6.96
C HIS A 57 -15.07 17.91 8.37
N ALA A 58 -16.00 17.24 9.04
CA ALA A 58 -15.60 16.39 10.14
C ALA A 58 -14.87 15.16 9.60
N PRO A 59 -13.60 14.92 9.98
CA PRO A 59 -12.88 13.74 9.56
C PRO A 59 -13.62 12.48 10.04
N PHE A 60 -13.76 11.50 9.16
CA PHE A 60 -14.28 10.16 9.46
C PHE A 60 -13.71 9.65 10.78
N GLN A 61 -14.56 9.47 11.80
CA GLN A 61 -14.18 8.85 13.07
C GLN A 61 -14.58 7.38 13.06
N PRO A 62 -13.65 6.45 12.88
CA PRO A 62 -13.96 5.03 12.99
C PRO A 62 -14.22 4.65 14.47
N ALA A 63 -15.23 3.84 14.67
CA ALA A 63 -15.63 3.36 16.00
C ALA A 63 -14.55 2.62 16.77
N ALA A 64 -14.58 2.78 18.10
CA ALA A 64 -13.54 2.35 19.03
C ALA A 64 -13.43 0.83 19.26
N GLN A 65 -14.13 -0.03 18.53
CA GLN A 65 -14.08 -1.48 18.75
C GLN A 65 -14.15 -2.28 17.45
N ALA A 66 -13.35 -3.34 17.42
CA ALA A 66 -13.22 -4.38 16.42
C ALA A 66 -12.46 -4.00 15.14
N HIS A 67 -11.36 -4.70 14.95
CA HIS A 67 -10.62 -4.80 13.70
C HIS A 67 -11.59 -5.18 12.58
N GLY A 68 -11.46 -4.55 11.42
CA GLY A 68 -12.13 -5.01 10.22
C GLY A 68 -11.53 -6.34 9.77
N PRO A 69 -12.22 -7.10 8.92
CA PRO A 69 -11.78 -8.43 8.55
C PRO A 69 -10.53 -8.38 7.69
N ALA A 70 -9.52 -9.17 8.05
CA ALA A 70 -8.56 -9.65 7.09
C ALA A 70 -9.15 -10.89 6.42
N LEU A 71 -9.60 -10.71 5.18
CA LEU A 71 -10.19 -11.76 4.34
C LEU A 71 -9.09 -12.46 3.57
N PHE A 72 -8.92 -13.75 3.78
CA PHE A 72 -7.95 -14.56 3.03
C PHE A 72 -8.66 -15.37 1.95
N GLU A 73 -8.27 -15.08 0.70
CA GLU A 73 -8.95 -15.62 -0.47
C GLU A 73 -8.48 -17.03 -0.81
N ILE A 74 -9.42 -17.90 -1.15
CA ILE A 74 -9.20 -19.27 -1.61
C ILE A 74 -9.61 -19.35 -3.07
N LYS A 75 -8.63 -19.58 -3.97
CA LYS A 75 -8.84 -19.68 -5.41
C LYS A 75 -7.81 -20.58 -6.09
N ARG A 76 -8.20 -21.26 -7.16
CA ARG A 76 -7.32 -22.16 -7.94
C ARG A 76 -6.67 -21.47 -9.13
N ARG A 77 -7.36 -20.49 -9.72
CA ARG A 77 -6.94 -19.79 -10.95
C ARG A 77 -7.26 -18.29 -10.89
N SER A 78 -6.68 -17.54 -11.78
CA SER A 78 -7.09 -16.17 -12.06
C SER A 78 -6.83 -15.77 -13.51
N PRO A 79 -7.61 -14.87 -14.11
CA PRO A 79 -7.39 -14.40 -15.48
C PRO A 79 -5.99 -13.82 -15.71
N SER A 80 -5.42 -13.15 -14.69
CA SER A 80 -4.12 -12.47 -14.79
C SER A 80 -2.90 -13.39 -14.65
N ARG A 81 -3.05 -14.59 -14.04
CA ARG A 81 -1.93 -15.49 -13.68
C ARG A 81 -2.12 -16.93 -14.13
N GLY A 82 -3.29 -17.25 -14.70
CA GLY A 82 -3.63 -18.63 -15.02
C GLY A 82 -3.80 -19.50 -13.77
N VAL A 83 -3.29 -20.73 -13.80
CA VAL A 83 -3.35 -21.68 -12.68
C VAL A 83 -2.43 -21.22 -11.55
N ILE A 84 -2.97 -21.10 -10.34
CA ILE A 84 -2.23 -20.71 -9.12
C ILE A 84 -1.93 -21.97 -8.29
N ALA A 85 -2.92 -22.85 -8.11
CA ALA A 85 -2.78 -24.08 -7.34
C ALA A 85 -3.72 -25.15 -7.91
N GLU A 86 -3.17 -26.02 -8.77
CA GLU A 86 -3.92 -27.15 -9.32
C GLU A 86 -4.18 -28.19 -8.22
N GLY A 87 -5.41 -28.73 -8.17
CA GLY A 87 -5.79 -29.72 -7.16
C GLY A 87 -5.97 -29.18 -5.73
N LEU A 88 -6.01 -27.85 -5.54
CA LEU A 88 -6.19 -27.25 -4.23
C LEU A 88 -7.48 -27.73 -3.55
N ASN A 89 -7.35 -28.27 -2.33
CA ASN A 89 -8.46 -28.47 -1.41
C ASN A 89 -8.77 -27.18 -0.64
N ALA A 90 -9.99 -26.64 -0.78
CA ALA A 90 -10.38 -25.38 -0.17
C ALA A 90 -10.34 -25.43 1.36
N VAL A 91 -10.73 -26.56 1.97
CA VAL A 91 -10.73 -26.77 3.43
C VAL A 91 -9.29 -26.79 3.96
N GLU A 92 -8.37 -27.51 3.32
CA GLU A 92 -6.97 -27.55 3.72
C GLU A 92 -6.32 -26.16 3.64
N GLN A 93 -6.67 -25.37 2.62
CA GLN A 93 -6.16 -24.01 2.51
C GLN A 93 -6.72 -23.10 3.60
N ALA A 94 -8.03 -23.21 3.89
CA ALA A 94 -8.65 -22.52 5.02
C ALA A 94 -8.00 -22.91 6.37
N GLU A 95 -7.65 -24.19 6.55
CA GLU A 95 -6.92 -24.67 7.76
C GLU A 95 -5.54 -24.03 7.89
N ARG A 96 -4.81 -23.86 6.80
CA ARG A 96 -3.51 -23.18 6.81
C ARG A 96 -3.68 -21.71 7.25
N TYR A 97 -4.67 -21.03 6.68
CA TYR A 97 -4.98 -19.64 7.06
C TYR A 97 -5.43 -19.52 8.52
N HIS A 98 -6.33 -20.42 8.95
CA HIS A 98 -6.84 -20.44 10.31
C HIS A 98 -5.75 -20.66 11.36
N ARG A 99 -4.79 -21.57 11.08
CA ARG A 99 -3.59 -21.78 11.92
C ARG A 99 -2.72 -20.53 12.02
N GLY A 100 -2.65 -19.72 10.95
CA GLY A 100 -1.99 -18.42 10.94
C GLY A 100 -2.75 -17.30 11.66
N GLY A 101 -3.95 -17.56 12.19
CA GLY A 101 -4.78 -16.58 12.93
C GLY A 101 -5.94 -16.00 12.14
N ALA A 102 -6.14 -16.39 10.87
CA ALA A 102 -7.28 -15.92 10.08
C ALA A 102 -8.62 -16.34 10.70
N ARG A 103 -9.61 -15.45 10.63
CA ARG A 103 -10.98 -15.66 11.12
C ARG A 103 -12.04 -15.26 10.07
N ALA A 104 -11.60 -14.87 8.88
CA ALA A 104 -12.48 -14.59 7.76
C ALA A 104 -11.85 -15.11 6.45
N PHE A 105 -12.68 -15.75 5.64
CA PHE A 105 -12.27 -16.36 4.37
C PHE A 105 -13.08 -15.74 3.23
N SER A 106 -12.43 -15.56 2.07
CA SER A 106 -13.08 -15.23 0.81
C SER A 106 -12.98 -16.44 -0.10
N VAL A 107 -14.12 -17.07 -0.40
CA VAL A 107 -14.15 -18.29 -1.17
C VAL A 107 -14.68 -18.02 -2.57
N LEU A 108 -13.84 -18.24 -3.60
CA LEU A 108 -14.27 -18.15 -4.99
C LEU A 108 -15.27 -19.26 -5.30
N THR A 109 -16.42 -18.87 -5.88
CA THR A 109 -17.43 -19.83 -6.34
C THR A 109 -17.63 -19.79 -7.86
N GLU A 110 -16.97 -18.88 -8.55
CA GLU A 110 -16.93 -18.84 -10.02
C GLU A 110 -16.03 -19.98 -10.55
N SER A 111 -16.57 -20.86 -11.41
CA SER A 111 -15.93 -22.11 -11.80
C SER A 111 -15.03 -22.00 -13.02
N GLU A 112 -15.42 -21.23 -14.05
CA GLU A 112 -14.74 -21.24 -15.36
C GLU A 112 -13.41 -20.49 -15.31
N TRP A 113 -13.42 -19.30 -14.73
CA TRP A 113 -12.26 -18.40 -14.73
C TRP A 113 -11.40 -18.55 -13.48
N PHE A 114 -12.02 -18.93 -12.34
CA PHE A 114 -11.32 -18.99 -11.04
C PHE A 114 -11.23 -20.40 -10.45
N GLY A 115 -11.96 -21.38 -11.04
CA GLY A 115 -11.94 -22.77 -10.61
C GLY A 115 -12.55 -22.98 -9.23
N GLY A 116 -13.50 -22.12 -8.83
CA GLY A 116 -14.24 -22.23 -7.59
C GLY A 116 -15.53 -23.03 -7.69
N SER A 117 -16.19 -23.28 -6.56
CA SER A 117 -17.49 -23.93 -6.51
C SER A 117 -18.27 -23.54 -5.25
N LEU A 118 -19.59 -23.72 -5.27
CA LEU A 118 -20.43 -23.58 -4.06
C LEU A 118 -20.11 -24.67 -3.02
N GLU A 119 -19.71 -25.84 -3.47
CA GLU A 119 -19.26 -26.95 -2.60
C GLU A 119 -18.03 -26.56 -1.77
N ASP A 120 -17.08 -25.82 -2.34
CA ASP A 120 -15.94 -25.31 -1.61
C ASP A 120 -16.37 -24.38 -0.47
N LEU A 121 -17.34 -23.49 -0.73
CA LEU A 121 -17.86 -22.57 0.26
C LEU A 121 -18.60 -23.32 1.38
N ILE A 122 -19.46 -24.27 1.03
CA ILE A 122 -20.20 -25.12 1.98
C ILE A 122 -19.20 -25.86 2.88
N ALA A 123 -18.20 -26.55 2.29
CA ALA A 123 -17.23 -27.33 3.03
C ALA A 123 -16.36 -26.48 3.97
N VAL A 124 -15.94 -25.27 3.52
CA VAL A 124 -15.20 -24.33 4.37
C VAL A 124 -16.05 -23.86 5.52
N LYS A 125 -17.33 -23.50 5.29
CA LYS A 125 -18.22 -23.02 6.36
C LYS A 125 -18.58 -24.13 7.36
N GLU A 126 -18.81 -25.34 6.90
CA GLU A 126 -19.05 -26.50 7.78
C GLU A 126 -17.85 -26.81 8.68
N ARG A 127 -16.62 -26.69 8.13
CA ARG A 127 -15.39 -26.95 8.86
C ARG A 127 -15.04 -25.80 9.85
N PHE A 128 -15.43 -24.57 9.53
CA PHE A 128 -15.14 -23.36 10.32
C PHE A 128 -16.42 -22.55 10.59
N PRO A 129 -17.38 -23.09 11.36
CA PRO A 129 -18.68 -22.43 11.58
C PRO A 129 -18.56 -21.06 12.26
N ASP A 130 -17.50 -20.84 13.06
CA ASP A 130 -17.25 -19.60 13.81
C ASP A 130 -16.42 -18.58 13.01
N CYS A 131 -15.99 -18.91 11.79
CA CYS A 131 -15.31 -17.98 10.90
C CYS A 131 -16.27 -17.36 9.90
N ALA A 132 -16.07 -16.07 9.58
CA ALA A 132 -16.85 -15.40 8.55
C ALA A 132 -16.44 -15.88 7.14
N VAL A 133 -17.41 -16.14 6.27
CA VAL A 133 -17.17 -16.57 4.89
C VAL A 133 -17.83 -15.62 3.92
N LEU A 134 -17.01 -14.98 3.07
CA LEU A 134 -17.46 -14.17 1.93
C LEU A 134 -17.57 -15.06 0.68
N ARG A 135 -18.76 -15.09 0.05
CA ARG A 135 -18.89 -15.61 -1.31
C ARG A 135 -18.31 -14.61 -2.31
N LYS A 136 -17.20 -14.96 -2.91
CA LYS A 136 -16.54 -14.18 -3.96
C LYS A 136 -16.97 -14.71 -5.33
N ASP A 137 -17.82 -13.98 -6.02
CA ASP A 137 -18.42 -14.37 -7.30
C ASP A 137 -18.89 -13.11 -8.04
N PHE A 138 -19.28 -13.22 -9.30
CA PHE A 138 -19.89 -12.16 -10.11
C PHE A 138 -21.42 -12.26 -10.03
N LEU A 139 -21.98 -11.99 -8.85
CA LEU A 139 -23.42 -12.09 -8.61
C LEU A 139 -24.17 -11.04 -9.46
N GLN A 140 -25.25 -11.47 -10.12
CA GLN A 140 -26.01 -10.65 -11.06
C GLN A 140 -27.52 -10.57 -10.69
N LEU A 141 -28.01 -11.50 -9.89
CA LEU A 141 -29.44 -11.62 -9.58
C LEU A 141 -29.69 -11.72 -8.07
N PRO A 142 -30.78 -11.11 -7.54
CA PRO A 142 -31.12 -11.20 -6.12
C PRO A 142 -31.31 -12.65 -5.61
N GLU A 143 -31.78 -13.57 -6.45
CA GLU A 143 -31.97 -14.99 -6.08
C GLU A 143 -30.67 -15.68 -5.70
N GLU A 144 -29.55 -15.21 -6.20
CA GLU A 144 -28.23 -15.76 -5.85
C GLU A 144 -27.83 -15.47 -4.40
N LEU A 145 -28.46 -14.47 -3.75
CA LEU A 145 -28.21 -14.15 -2.35
C LEU A 145 -28.83 -15.20 -1.43
N GLU A 146 -30.05 -15.70 -1.75
CA GLU A 146 -30.67 -16.84 -1.05
C GLU A 146 -29.80 -18.10 -1.17
N VAL A 147 -29.27 -18.36 -2.38
CA VAL A 147 -28.31 -19.45 -2.61
C VAL A 147 -27.08 -19.27 -1.74
N SER A 148 -26.53 -18.07 -1.69
CA SER A 148 -25.36 -17.75 -0.86
C SER A 148 -25.62 -17.97 0.62
N PHE A 149 -26.76 -17.50 1.13
CA PHE A 149 -27.20 -17.69 2.51
C PHE A 149 -27.31 -19.16 2.88
N ARG A 150 -28.00 -19.95 2.04
CA ARG A 150 -28.18 -21.40 2.27
C ARG A 150 -26.86 -22.17 2.16
N ALA A 151 -25.96 -21.77 1.27
CA ALA A 151 -24.62 -22.33 1.16
C ALA A 151 -23.73 -22.02 2.38
N GLY A 152 -24.15 -21.10 3.25
CA GLY A 152 -23.42 -20.77 4.47
C GLY A 152 -22.57 -19.51 4.38
N ALA A 153 -22.69 -18.71 3.32
CA ALA A 153 -22.01 -17.40 3.26
C ALA A 153 -22.51 -16.46 4.37
N ASP A 154 -21.62 -15.69 4.94
CA ASP A 154 -21.92 -14.61 5.90
C ASP A 154 -21.91 -13.25 5.22
N ALA A 155 -21.26 -13.20 4.06
CA ALA A 155 -21.19 -12.01 3.23
C ALA A 155 -21.18 -12.39 1.74
N VAL A 156 -21.60 -11.43 0.91
CA VAL A 156 -21.57 -11.53 -0.55
C VAL A 156 -20.82 -10.36 -1.15
N LEU A 157 -20.23 -10.58 -2.32
CA LEU A 157 -19.59 -9.54 -3.11
C LEU A 157 -20.57 -8.96 -4.12
N LEU A 158 -20.67 -7.64 -4.18
CA LEU A 158 -21.39 -6.89 -5.21
C LEU A 158 -20.41 -5.98 -5.95
N ILE A 159 -20.12 -6.30 -7.22
CA ILE A 159 -19.14 -5.55 -8.02
C ILE A 159 -19.85 -4.38 -8.70
N ALA A 160 -19.53 -3.14 -8.29
CA ALA A 160 -20.18 -1.96 -8.84
C ALA A 160 -19.97 -1.80 -10.35
N ALA A 161 -18.80 -2.16 -10.88
CA ALA A 161 -18.52 -2.16 -12.32
C ALA A 161 -19.40 -3.13 -13.13
N ALA A 162 -19.93 -4.19 -12.48
CA ALA A 162 -20.70 -5.26 -13.12
C ALA A 162 -22.22 -5.07 -13.05
N LEU A 163 -22.72 -4.19 -12.18
CA LEU A 163 -24.13 -4.04 -11.85
C LEU A 163 -24.65 -2.63 -12.14
N ALA A 164 -25.92 -2.52 -12.52
CA ALA A 164 -26.62 -1.24 -12.53
C ALA A 164 -26.91 -0.78 -11.09
N ARG A 165 -27.14 0.51 -10.88
CA ARG A 165 -27.42 1.07 -9.55
C ARG A 165 -28.64 0.42 -8.92
N GLU A 166 -29.67 0.21 -9.72
CA GLU A 166 -30.96 -0.37 -9.33
C GLU A 166 -30.78 -1.81 -8.86
N ASP A 167 -29.94 -2.58 -9.55
CA ASP A 167 -29.63 -3.96 -9.18
C ASP A 167 -28.82 -4.01 -7.87
N ILE A 168 -27.84 -3.12 -7.69
CA ILE A 168 -27.10 -3.00 -6.44
C ILE A 168 -28.05 -2.67 -5.28
N ALA A 169 -28.99 -1.74 -5.48
CA ALA A 169 -29.99 -1.37 -4.46
C ALA A 169 -30.84 -2.56 -4.05
N ALA A 170 -31.41 -3.29 -5.03
CA ALA A 170 -32.22 -4.48 -4.78
C ALA A 170 -31.44 -5.59 -4.06
N MET A 171 -30.18 -5.81 -4.47
CA MET A 171 -29.32 -6.81 -3.83
C MET A 171 -28.88 -6.40 -2.42
N LEU A 172 -28.68 -5.11 -2.14
CA LEU A 172 -28.41 -4.61 -0.78
C LEU A 172 -29.61 -4.84 0.14
N GLU A 173 -30.83 -4.56 -0.34
CA GLU A 173 -32.08 -4.81 0.40
C GLU A 173 -32.26 -6.30 0.69
N GLN A 174 -32.06 -7.15 -0.31
CA GLN A 174 -32.16 -8.60 -0.16
C GLN A 174 -31.11 -9.16 0.80
N ALA A 175 -29.84 -8.67 0.71
CA ALA A 175 -28.80 -9.05 1.63
C ALA A 175 -29.15 -8.70 3.07
N ALA A 176 -29.68 -7.49 3.29
CA ALA A 176 -30.12 -7.03 4.61
C ALA A 176 -31.26 -7.91 5.16
N ALA A 177 -32.24 -8.28 4.33
CA ALA A 177 -33.36 -9.16 4.71
C ALA A 177 -32.87 -10.56 5.14
N LEU A 178 -31.77 -11.06 4.54
CA LEU A 178 -31.16 -12.35 4.88
C LEU A 178 -30.12 -12.24 6.03
N GLY A 179 -29.82 -11.03 6.49
CA GLY A 179 -28.75 -10.78 7.47
C GLY A 179 -27.33 -10.95 6.92
N LEU A 180 -27.16 -11.00 5.59
CA LEU A 180 -25.86 -11.07 4.94
C LEU A 180 -25.18 -9.69 4.92
N ALA A 181 -23.89 -9.65 5.17
CA ALA A 181 -23.10 -8.48 4.83
C ALA A 181 -22.92 -8.39 3.29
N ALA A 182 -23.01 -7.19 2.73
CA ALA A 182 -22.73 -6.96 1.31
C ALA A 182 -21.46 -6.10 1.18
N LEU A 183 -20.37 -6.70 0.66
CA LEU A 183 -19.14 -6.01 0.30
C LEU A 183 -19.31 -5.43 -1.10
N VAL A 184 -19.49 -4.10 -1.20
CA VAL A 184 -19.63 -3.41 -2.49
C VAL A 184 -18.24 -3.01 -2.99
N GLU A 185 -17.78 -3.66 -4.07
CA GLU A 185 -16.44 -3.48 -4.64
C GLU A 185 -16.44 -2.34 -5.67
N LEU A 186 -15.51 -1.39 -5.48
CA LEU A 186 -15.27 -0.24 -6.36
C LEU A 186 -13.87 -0.33 -6.98
N HIS A 187 -13.76 0.12 -8.24
CA HIS A 187 -12.48 0.17 -8.97
C HIS A 187 -12.08 1.59 -9.37
N ASP A 188 -13.06 2.45 -9.58
CA ASP A 188 -12.84 3.81 -10.06
C ASP A 188 -13.89 4.79 -9.52
N ARG A 189 -13.77 6.05 -9.96
CA ARG A 189 -14.67 7.11 -9.56
C ARG A 189 -16.10 6.93 -10.09
N ALA A 190 -16.26 6.34 -11.28
CA ALA A 190 -17.59 6.08 -11.84
C ALA A 190 -18.36 5.07 -10.98
N ASP A 191 -17.67 4.04 -10.47
CA ASP A 191 -18.24 3.10 -9.50
C ASP A 191 -18.64 3.83 -8.21
N LEU A 192 -17.77 4.71 -7.69
CA LEU A 192 -18.07 5.50 -6.50
C LEU A 192 -19.31 6.39 -6.69
N GLU A 193 -19.40 7.13 -7.79
CA GLU A 193 -20.54 7.98 -8.13
C GLU A 193 -21.85 7.16 -8.27
N LYS A 194 -21.74 5.94 -8.80
CA LYS A 194 -22.87 5.01 -8.92
C LYS A 194 -23.41 4.59 -7.56
N VAL A 195 -22.55 4.26 -6.59
CA VAL A 195 -22.96 3.71 -5.29
C VAL A 195 -23.16 4.75 -4.19
N ALA A 196 -22.62 5.98 -4.35
CA ALA A 196 -22.74 7.04 -3.35
C ALA A 196 -24.17 7.33 -2.88
N PRO A 197 -25.22 7.33 -3.74
CA PRO A 197 -26.59 7.51 -3.30
C PRO A 197 -27.12 6.36 -2.41
N LEU A 198 -26.57 5.16 -2.56
CA LEU A 198 -26.99 3.95 -1.83
C LEU A 198 -26.32 3.85 -0.45
N LYS A 199 -25.19 4.51 -0.25
CA LYS A 199 -24.42 4.58 1.00
C LYS A 199 -24.16 3.20 1.63
N PRO A 200 -23.59 2.22 0.91
CA PRO A 200 -23.34 0.90 1.46
C PRO A 200 -22.46 0.97 2.72
N THR A 201 -22.77 0.12 3.70
CA THR A 201 -22.08 0.12 5.01
C THR A 201 -20.71 -0.56 4.98
N LEU A 202 -20.43 -1.37 3.95
CA LEU A 202 -19.16 -2.07 3.74
C LEU A 202 -18.74 -1.91 2.27
N VAL A 203 -17.60 -1.28 2.06
CA VAL A 203 -17.08 -0.93 0.74
C VAL A 203 -15.69 -1.53 0.57
N GLY A 204 -15.50 -2.31 -0.48
CA GLY A 204 -14.21 -2.76 -0.95
C GLY A 204 -13.67 -1.81 -2.01
N ILE A 205 -12.39 -1.46 -1.93
CA ILE A 205 -11.76 -0.69 -3.00
C ILE A 205 -10.60 -1.50 -3.56
N ASN A 206 -10.74 -1.88 -4.83
CA ASN A 206 -9.80 -2.76 -5.49
C ASN A 206 -8.67 -1.93 -6.12
N SER A 207 -7.43 -2.20 -5.69
CA SER A 207 -6.24 -1.57 -6.28
C SER A 207 -5.90 -2.11 -7.67
N ARG A 208 -6.57 -3.19 -8.12
CA ARG A 208 -6.37 -3.81 -9.43
C ARG A 208 -7.37 -3.26 -10.43
N ASP A 209 -6.87 -2.64 -11.48
CA ASP A 209 -7.68 -2.25 -12.64
C ASP A 209 -8.16 -3.51 -13.39
N LEU A 210 -9.47 -3.61 -13.65
CA LEU A 210 -10.08 -4.79 -14.30
C LEU A 210 -9.78 -4.89 -15.80
N ARG A 211 -9.32 -3.81 -16.43
CA ARG A 211 -9.01 -3.77 -17.86
C ARG A 211 -7.55 -4.14 -18.14
N SER A 212 -6.63 -3.56 -17.37
CA SER A 212 -5.19 -3.73 -17.53
C SER A 212 -4.57 -4.79 -16.60
N PHE A 213 -5.30 -5.23 -15.57
CA PHE A 213 -4.84 -6.06 -14.45
C PHE A 213 -3.66 -5.49 -13.66
N LYS A 214 -3.28 -4.24 -13.92
CA LYS A 214 -2.24 -3.55 -13.15
C LYS A 214 -2.76 -3.20 -11.76
N VAL A 215 -1.87 -3.32 -10.77
CA VAL A 215 -2.15 -2.96 -9.38
C VAL A 215 -1.58 -1.58 -9.09
N ASP A 216 -2.43 -0.67 -8.63
CA ASP A 216 -2.01 0.65 -8.16
C ASP A 216 -2.48 0.88 -6.72
N LYS A 217 -1.57 0.75 -5.77
CA LYS A 217 -1.85 0.88 -4.33
C LYS A 217 -2.32 2.28 -3.91
N LEU A 218 -2.17 3.31 -4.76
CA LEU A 218 -2.68 4.65 -4.47
C LEU A 218 -4.14 4.87 -4.90
N THR A 219 -4.70 4.01 -5.75
CA THR A 219 -6.11 4.11 -6.14
C THR A 219 -7.07 3.97 -4.94
N PRO A 220 -6.93 2.96 -4.04
CA PRO A 220 -7.84 2.84 -2.91
C PRO A 220 -7.83 4.06 -1.97
N PRO A 221 -6.69 4.60 -1.51
CA PRO A 221 -6.68 5.80 -0.68
C PRO A 221 -7.29 7.03 -1.37
N ALA A 222 -7.11 7.19 -2.68
CA ALA A 222 -7.69 8.30 -3.43
C ALA A 222 -9.22 8.23 -3.43
N LEU A 223 -9.79 7.08 -3.77
CA LEU A 223 -11.24 6.87 -3.77
C LEU A 223 -11.83 6.95 -2.36
N ALA A 224 -11.13 6.38 -1.36
CA ALA A 224 -11.57 6.45 0.03
C ALA A 224 -11.69 7.89 0.55
N ALA A 225 -10.84 8.81 0.09
CA ALA A 225 -10.90 10.22 0.46
C ALA A 225 -12.14 10.95 -0.07
N GLU A 226 -12.78 10.43 -1.14
CA GLU A 226 -13.99 10.99 -1.74
C GLU A 226 -15.28 10.42 -1.13
N ILE A 227 -15.21 9.36 -0.30
CA ILE A 227 -16.36 8.77 0.36
C ILE A 227 -16.82 9.66 1.51
N SER A 228 -18.04 10.22 1.38
CA SER A 228 -18.60 11.19 2.33
C SER A 228 -19.61 10.59 3.32
N TRP A 229 -19.86 9.30 3.30
CA TRP A 229 -20.77 8.61 4.22
C TRP A 229 -20.04 7.64 5.14
N ASN A 230 -20.68 7.28 6.24
CA ASN A 230 -20.09 6.34 7.20
C ASN A 230 -20.15 4.91 6.67
N CYS A 231 -19.00 4.32 6.41
CA CYS A 231 -18.85 2.93 5.99
C CYS A 231 -17.55 2.31 6.51
N ARG A 232 -17.44 1.00 6.40
CA ARG A 232 -16.19 0.28 6.61
C ARG A 232 -15.51 0.04 5.28
N LEU A 233 -14.20 0.26 5.23
CA LEU A 233 -13.39 0.14 4.03
C LEU A 233 -12.52 -1.12 4.09
N VAL A 234 -12.52 -1.88 3.00
CA VAL A 234 -11.65 -3.04 2.77
C VAL A 234 -10.73 -2.74 1.61
N PHE A 235 -9.42 -2.84 1.83
CA PHE A 235 -8.43 -2.68 0.77
C PHE A 235 -8.25 -4.00 0.03
N GLU A 236 -8.50 -4.02 -1.28
CA GLU A 236 -8.43 -5.23 -2.08
C GLU A 236 -7.27 -5.19 -3.07
N SER A 237 -6.65 -6.34 -3.27
CA SER A 237 -5.47 -6.57 -4.12
C SER A 237 -4.19 -5.87 -3.65
N GLY A 238 -3.04 -6.38 -4.08
CA GLY A 238 -1.73 -5.75 -3.84
C GLY A 238 -1.18 -5.91 -2.42
N ILE A 239 -1.84 -6.67 -1.53
CA ILE A 239 -1.35 -6.96 -0.18
C ILE A 239 -0.41 -8.16 -0.24
N GLY A 240 0.88 -7.93 -0.05
CA GLY A 240 1.93 -8.95 -0.11
C GLY A 240 2.51 -9.36 1.23
N GLY A 241 2.29 -8.59 2.31
CA GLY A 241 2.86 -8.83 3.64
C GLY A 241 2.51 -7.73 4.63
N TYR A 242 3.32 -7.65 5.69
CA TYR A 242 3.17 -6.72 6.82
C TYR A 242 3.01 -5.26 6.37
N GLU A 243 3.93 -4.76 5.51
CA GLU A 243 4.00 -3.34 5.13
C GLU A 243 2.76 -2.90 4.33
N ASP A 244 2.25 -3.78 3.47
CA ASP A 244 1.06 -3.47 2.69
C ASP A 244 -0.19 -3.41 3.57
N ALA A 245 -0.29 -4.34 4.53
CA ALA A 245 -1.37 -4.36 5.50
C ALA A 245 -1.30 -3.13 6.44
N TYR A 246 -0.09 -2.80 6.91
CA TYR A 246 0.17 -1.60 7.70
C TYR A 246 -0.18 -0.32 6.91
N PHE A 247 0.25 -0.24 5.64
CA PHE A 247 -0.11 0.87 4.75
C PHE A 247 -1.63 1.01 4.58
N ALA A 248 -2.35 -0.11 4.34
CA ALA A 248 -3.80 -0.09 4.21
C ALA A 248 -4.47 0.45 5.49
N GLY A 249 -4.08 -0.06 6.67
CA GLY A 249 -4.61 0.41 7.95
C GLY A 249 -4.30 1.88 8.22
N CYS A 250 -3.08 2.34 7.92
CA CYS A 250 -2.68 3.75 8.03
C CYS A 250 -3.43 4.66 7.04
N SER A 251 -3.85 4.12 5.90
CA SER A 251 -4.65 4.85 4.90
C SER A 251 -6.14 4.90 5.24
N GLY A 252 -6.55 4.44 6.43
CA GLY A 252 -7.93 4.52 6.92
C GLY A 252 -8.80 3.30 6.55
N PHE A 253 -8.21 2.25 6.00
CA PHE A 253 -8.93 1.02 5.73
C PHE A 253 -9.12 0.21 7.01
N HIS A 254 -10.29 -0.38 7.16
CA HIS A 254 -10.67 -1.18 8.32
C HIS A 254 -10.28 -2.65 8.17
N GLY A 255 -10.02 -3.09 6.95
CA GLY A 255 -9.66 -4.47 6.64
C GLY A 255 -8.94 -4.59 5.30
N VAL A 256 -8.50 -5.79 4.99
CA VAL A 256 -7.85 -6.14 3.72
C VAL A 256 -8.44 -7.42 3.14
N LEU A 257 -8.44 -7.55 1.81
CA LEU A 257 -8.69 -8.80 1.11
C LEU A 257 -7.39 -9.24 0.43
N VAL A 258 -6.91 -10.42 0.83
CA VAL A 258 -5.58 -10.94 0.46
C VAL A 258 -5.74 -12.21 -0.36
N GLY A 259 -5.35 -12.15 -1.63
CA GLY A 259 -5.43 -13.28 -2.55
C GLY A 259 -4.09 -13.97 -2.78
N GLU A 260 -3.44 -13.63 -3.90
CA GLU A 260 -2.29 -14.37 -4.45
C GLU A 260 -1.13 -14.58 -3.47
N SER A 261 -0.78 -13.59 -2.65
CA SER A 261 0.35 -13.68 -1.72
C SER A 261 0.12 -14.73 -0.64
N ALA A 262 -1.08 -14.77 -0.06
CA ALA A 262 -1.45 -15.76 0.95
C ALA A 262 -1.67 -17.16 0.33
N MET A 263 -2.18 -17.23 -0.91
CA MET A 263 -2.29 -18.49 -1.63
C MET A 263 -0.93 -19.18 -1.85
N ARG A 264 0.08 -18.39 -2.23
CA ARG A 264 1.45 -18.90 -2.46
C ARG A 264 2.20 -19.17 -1.17
N ASN A 265 2.01 -18.33 -0.16
CA ASN A 265 2.73 -18.36 1.12
C ASN A 265 1.75 -18.17 2.29
N PRO A 266 1.03 -19.23 2.72
CA PRO A 266 0.08 -19.16 3.84
C PRO A 266 0.71 -18.72 5.16
N GLU A 267 2.02 -18.94 5.33
CA GLU A 267 2.82 -18.51 6.48
C GLU A 267 2.90 -16.98 6.62
N ARG A 268 2.51 -16.21 5.61
CA ARG A 268 2.42 -14.74 5.68
C ARG A 268 1.18 -14.23 6.41
N VAL A 269 0.21 -15.09 6.70
CA VAL A 269 -1.02 -14.69 7.40
C VAL A 269 -0.73 -13.95 8.71
N PRO A 270 0.15 -14.46 9.62
CA PRO A 270 0.46 -13.76 10.87
C PRO A 270 1.08 -12.38 10.65
N GLU A 271 1.99 -12.23 9.67
CA GLU A 271 2.62 -10.93 9.40
C GLU A 271 1.63 -9.90 8.85
N ILE A 272 0.70 -10.32 8.00
CA ILE A 272 -0.36 -9.45 7.47
C ILE A 272 -1.31 -8.98 8.59
N LEU A 273 -1.69 -9.90 9.47
CA LEU A 273 -2.51 -9.58 10.64
C LEU A 273 -1.79 -8.59 11.58
N ALA A 274 -0.50 -8.84 11.85
CA ALA A 274 0.32 -7.95 12.67
C ALA A 274 0.43 -6.55 12.06
N GLY A 275 0.59 -6.43 10.74
CA GLY A 275 0.62 -5.14 10.05
C GLY A 275 -0.67 -4.33 10.25
N LEU A 276 -1.83 -4.98 10.15
CA LEU A 276 -3.12 -4.34 10.43
C LEU A 276 -3.24 -3.98 11.93
N GLU A 277 -2.89 -4.87 12.83
CA GLU A 277 -2.96 -4.66 14.28
C GLU A 277 -2.08 -3.49 14.71
N ASP A 278 -0.86 -3.41 14.21
CA ASP A 278 0.06 -2.31 14.50
C ASP A 278 -0.46 -0.97 13.96
N ALA A 279 -1.01 -0.94 12.76
CA ALA A 279 -1.67 0.26 12.23
C ALA A 279 -2.82 0.74 13.13
N TYR A 280 -3.55 -0.19 13.76
CA TYR A 280 -4.64 0.13 14.70
C TYR A 280 -4.16 0.31 16.14
N GLY A 281 -3.15 -0.43 16.60
CA GLY A 281 -2.61 -0.40 17.95
C GLY A 281 -1.90 0.91 18.27
N VAL A 282 -1.15 1.45 17.32
CA VAL A 282 -0.59 2.81 17.40
C VAL A 282 -1.71 3.85 17.57
N ALA A 283 -2.92 3.61 17.01
CA ALA A 283 -4.11 4.42 17.23
C ALA A 283 -4.62 4.41 18.68
N ARG A 284 -4.62 3.24 19.31
CA ARG A 284 -5.15 3.04 20.69
C ARG A 284 -4.27 3.66 21.76
N ALA A 285 -2.95 3.48 21.66
CA ALA A 285 -2.00 3.89 22.71
C ALA A 285 -2.00 5.40 23.00
N ARG A 286 -2.59 6.22 22.14
CA ARG A 286 -2.54 7.69 22.21
C ARG A 286 -3.85 8.40 22.51
N GLY A 287 -4.95 7.67 22.75
CA GLY A 287 -6.27 8.30 23.06
C GLY A 287 -6.78 9.25 21.96
N ARG A 288 -6.22 9.18 20.76
CA ARG A 288 -6.60 10.00 19.61
C ARG A 288 -7.47 9.20 18.64
N SER A 289 -8.34 9.87 17.92
CA SER A 289 -9.09 9.32 16.80
C SER A 289 -8.17 8.50 15.87
N ARG A 290 -8.62 7.35 15.37
CA ARG A 290 -7.86 6.36 14.57
C ARG A 290 -7.03 6.92 13.40
N VAL A 291 -7.39 8.08 12.88
CA VAL A 291 -6.65 8.78 11.83
C VAL A 291 -5.30 9.35 12.30
N SER A 292 -5.06 9.41 13.63
CA SER A 292 -3.85 10.02 14.23
C SER A 292 -2.82 9.00 14.73
N ALA A 293 -2.88 7.78 14.31
CA ALA A 293 -2.09 6.70 14.90
C ALA A 293 -0.81 6.37 14.15
N CYS A 294 -0.77 6.55 12.86
CA CYS A 294 0.50 6.62 12.16
C CYS A 294 1.25 7.84 12.69
N ARG A 295 2.48 7.62 13.16
CA ARG A 295 3.37 8.73 13.49
C ARG A 295 3.65 9.50 12.20
N GLY A 296 3.51 10.83 12.24
CA GLY A 296 3.57 11.68 11.05
C GLY A 296 2.18 11.92 10.43
N ASN A 297 2.12 12.30 9.17
CA ASN A 297 0.88 12.52 8.45
C ASN A 297 0.38 11.20 7.83
N PRO A 298 -0.57 10.47 8.46
CA PRO A 298 -1.10 9.22 7.93
C PRO A 298 -1.84 9.42 6.60
N ARG A 299 -2.19 10.67 6.29
CA ARG A 299 -2.88 11.05 5.06
C ARG A 299 -1.94 11.31 3.88
N PHE A 300 -0.61 11.30 4.10
CA PHE A 300 0.37 11.60 3.04
C PHE A 300 0.04 10.91 1.72
N TRP A 301 -0.16 9.60 1.75
CA TRP A 301 -0.48 8.83 0.55
C TRP A 301 -1.86 9.15 -0.02
N GLY A 302 -2.85 9.38 0.84
CA GLY A 302 -4.20 9.79 0.44
C GLY A 302 -4.21 11.19 -0.19
N GLU A 303 -3.53 12.16 0.43
CA GLU A 303 -3.40 13.51 -0.10
C GLU A 303 -2.63 13.52 -1.43
N LEU A 304 -1.54 12.77 -1.52
CA LEU A 304 -0.77 12.63 -2.75
C LEU A 304 -1.62 11.98 -3.86
N ALA A 305 -2.36 10.93 -3.55
CA ALA A 305 -3.25 10.27 -4.49
C ALA A 305 -4.39 11.20 -4.96
N SER A 306 -4.97 11.99 -4.04
CA SER A 306 -6.01 12.98 -4.37
C SER A 306 -5.48 14.10 -5.25
N ARG A 307 -4.27 14.62 -4.98
CA ARG A 307 -3.61 15.62 -5.85
C ARG A 307 -3.37 15.06 -7.25
N ARG A 308 -2.85 13.83 -7.35
CA ARG A 308 -2.68 13.13 -8.61
C ARG A 308 -3.99 13.04 -9.39
N ALA A 309 -5.07 12.58 -8.74
CA ALA A 309 -6.38 12.46 -9.38
C ALA A 309 -6.92 13.81 -9.86
N ALA A 310 -6.80 14.87 -9.06
CA ALA A 310 -7.20 16.22 -9.44
C ALA A 310 -6.42 16.75 -10.66
N LEU A 311 -5.13 16.47 -10.73
CA LEU A 311 -4.29 16.85 -11.87
C LEU A 311 -4.66 16.08 -13.14
N GLN A 312 -5.06 14.81 -13.02
CA GLN A 312 -5.50 13.99 -14.18
C GLN A 312 -6.86 14.41 -14.73
N MET A 313 -7.75 15.00 -13.91
CA MET A 313 -9.05 15.52 -14.34
C MET A 313 -8.96 16.89 -15.02
N GLY A 314 -7.88 17.63 -14.76
CA GLY A 314 -7.58 18.91 -15.40
C GLY A 314 -6.62 18.72 -16.57
N ARG A 315 -5.50 19.45 -16.51
CA ARG A 315 -4.36 19.25 -17.41
C ARG A 315 -3.43 18.24 -16.76
N ALA A 316 -3.31 17.05 -17.36
CA ALA A 316 -2.53 15.94 -16.81
C ALA A 316 -1.03 16.30 -16.78
N ARG A 317 -0.58 16.97 -15.70
CA ARG A 317 0.83 17.20 -15.41
C ARG A 317 1.34 16.24 -14.34
N PRO A 318 2.66 15.98 -14.28
CA PRO A 318 3.23 15.26 -13.13
C PRO A 318 3.09 16.07 -11.85
N LEU A 319 3.09 15.37 -10.71
CA LEU A 319 3.39 15.97 -9.43
C LEU A 319 4.83 16.50 -9.44
N VAL A 320 5.06 17.68 -8.88
CA VAL A 320 6.39 18.30 -8.86
C VAL A 320 6.90 18.39 -7.42
N LYS A 321 8.06 17.75 -7.16
CA LYS A 321 8.81 17.88 -5.92
C LYS A 321 10.02 18.77 -6.14
N ILE A 322 10.14 19.83 -5.34
CA ILE A 322 11.34 20.68 -5.29
C ILE A 322 12.15 20.30 -4.06
N CYS A 323 13.34 19.76 -4.26
CA CYS A 323 14.16 19.15 -3.22
C CYS A 323 15.41 19.98 -2.88
N GLY A 324 15.95 19.77 -1.66
CA GLY A 324 17.16 20.46 -1.19
C GLY A 324 16.92 21.92 -0.83
N LEU A 325 15.77 22.20 -0.23
CA LEU A 325 15.41 23.53 0.28
C LEU A 325 16.08 23.79 1.63
N THR A 326 16.73 24.94 1.75
CA THR A 326 17.47 25.35 2.96
C THR A 326 16.97 26.66 3.56
N THR A 327 16.06 27.38 2.88
CA THR A 327 15.51 28.65 3.36
C THR A 327 13.99 28.71 3.20
N ALA A 328 13.32 29.46 4.08
CA ALA A 328 11.87 29.69 4.00
C ALA A 328 11.49 30.45 2.70
N ALA A 329 12.33 31.36 2.24
CA ALA A 329 12.11 32.09 1.00
C ALA A 329 12.06 31.16 -0.21
N ASP A 330 13.03 30.24 -0.34
CA ASP A 330 13.06 29.28 -1.45
C ASP A 330 11.88 28.30 -1.37
N ALA A 331 11.47 27.89 -0.15
CA ALA A 331 10.33 27.02 0.05
C ALA A 331 8.98 27.71 -0.33
N ARG A 332 8.81 28.97 0.04
CA ARG A 332 7.63 29.78 -0.33
C ARG A 332 7.59 29.99 -1.85
N LEU A 333 8.73 30.37 -2.45
CA LEU A 333 8.82 30.53 -3.89
C LEU A 333 8.46 29.22 -4.64
N ALA A 334 8.96 28.06 -4.16
CA ALA A 334 8.61 26.78 -4.75
C ALA A 334 7.08 26.51 -4.67
N ALA A 335 6.47 26.80 -3.53
CA ALA A 335 5.03 26.66 -3.33
C ALA A 335 4.21 27.60 -4.23
N GLU A 336 4.63 28.87 -4.33
CA GLU A 336 4.00 29.89 -5.20
C GLU A 336 4.09 29.52 -6.67
N CYS A 337 5.19 28.89 -7.10
CA CYS A 337 5.36 28.37 -8.45
C CYS A 337 4.56 27.09 -8.72
N GLY A 338 3.88 26.51 -7.71
CA GLY A 338 2.99 25.35 -7.86
C GLY A 338 3.64 24.00 -7.59
N ALA A 339 4.69 23.94 -6.77
CA ALA A 339 5.24 22.68 -6.26
C ALA A 339 4.18 21.94 -5.43
N ASP A 340 4.08 20.62 -5.64
CA ASP A 340 3.18 19.75 -4.87
C ASP A 340 3.86 19.25 -3.59
N LEU A 341 5.18 18.97 -3.67
CA LEU A 341 5.99 18.49 -2.58
C LEU A 341 7.26 19.37 -2.39
N LEU A 342 7.67 19.52 -1.14
CA LEU A 342 8.90 20.22 -0.74
C LEU A 342 9.84 19.22 -0.04
N GLY A 343 11.09 19.11 -0.50
CA GLY A 343 12.09 18.18 0.01
C GLY A 343 13.15 18.87 0.86
N PHE A 344 13.38 18.36 2.07
CA PHE A 344 14.34 18.86 3.05
C PHE A 344 15.36 17.79 3.39
N VAL A 345 16.64 18.04 3.17
CA VAL A 345 17.72 17.06 3.36
C VAL A 345 18.18 17.13 4.82
N PHE A 346 18.11 16.00 5.53
CA PHE A 346 18.63 15.84 6.89
C PHE A 346 19.90 14.97 6.95
N ALA A 347 20.31 14.41 5.83
CA ALA A 347 21.61 13.74 5.69
C ALA A 347 22.76 14.77 5.62
N GLU A 348 23.99 14.32 5.79
CA GLU A 348 25.18 15.16 5.62
C GLU A 348 25.26 15.66 4.17
N SER A 349 25.10 16.97 3.99
CA SER A 349 24.97 17.58 2.66
C SER A 349 25.13 19.10 2.75
N PRO A 350 25.67 19.76 1.68
CA PRO A 350 25.58 21.22 1.54
C PRO A 350 24.15 21.77 1.49
N ARG A 351 23.15 20.88 1.31
CA ARG A 351 21.72 21.18 1.24
C ARG A 351 20.98 20.78 2.52
N ARG A 352 21.71 20.56 3.62
CA ARG A 352 21.09 20.19 4.90
C ARG A 352 20.16 21.30 5.37
N ALA A 353 18.93 20.93 5.71
CA ALA A 353 17.92 21.80 6.26
C ALA A 353 18.03 21.86 7.80
N GLU A 354 17.73 23.01 8.37
CA GLU A 354 17.57 23.20 9.81
C GLU A 354 16.12 22.95 10.23
N ALA A 355 15.90 22.36 11.42
CA ALA A 355 14.54 22.06 11.90
C ALA A 355 13.66 23.32 12.04
N ALA A 356 14.27 24.46 12.42
CA ALA A 356 13.59 25.74 12.55
C ALA A 356 12.90 26.20 11.24
N LEU A 357 13.50 25.85 10.09
CA LEU A 357 12.92 26.14 8.78
C LEU A 357 11.50 25.57 8.64
N LEU A 358 11.25 24.35 9.14
CA LEU A 358 9.94 23.70 9.03
C LEU A 358 8.86 24.41 9.84
N GLU A 359 9.25 25.09 10.93
CA GLU A 359 8.34 25.92 11.74
C GLU A 359 7.95 27.21 10.99
N GLU A 360 8.92 27.85 10.32
CA GLU A 360 8.68 29.06 9.54
C GLU A 360 7.75 28.88 8.35
N ILE A 361 7.65 27.63 7.82
CA ILE A 361 6.84 27.28 6.66
C ILE A 361 5.70 26.32 7.01
N ALA A 362 5.29 26.27 8.29
CA ALA A 362 4.22 25.38 8.74
C ALA A 362 2.87 25.68 8.05
N ASP A 363 2.67 26.91 7.62
CA ASP A 363 1.47 27.39 6.89
C ASP A 363 1.37 26.90 5.45
N LEU A 364 2.46 26.43 4.85
CA LEU A 364 2.45 25.96 3.46
C LEU A 364 1.69 24.63 3.33
N ARG A 365 0.82 24.56 2.30
CA ARG A 365 -0.01 23.37 2.02
C ARG A 365 0.69 22.28 1.21
N CYS A 366 1.91 22.51 0.73
CA CYS A 366 2.71 21.50 0.05
C CYS A 366 3.04 20.36 1.02
N LEU A 367 3.10 19.13 0.51
CA LEU A 367 3.58 17.99 1.29
C LEU A 367 5.09 18.13 1.56
N LYS A 368 5.51 17.97 2.80
CA LYS A 368 6.88 18.19 3.26
C LYS A 368 7.57 16.85 3.52
N VAL A 369 8.67 16.60 2.82
CA VAL A 369 9.36 15.30 2.82
C VAL A 369 10.77 15.46 3.37
N ALA A 370 11.11 14.70 4.43
CA ALA A 370 12.47 14.56 4.90
C ALA A 370 13.26 13.61 4.00
N VAL A 371 14.40 14.05 3.49
CA VAL A 371 15.35 13.19 2.77
C VAL A 371 16.45 12.78 3.74
N VAL A 372 16.53 11.48 4.01
CA VAL A 372 17.43 10.89 5.00
C VAL A 372 18.28 9.78 4.41
N GLN A 373 19.37 9.48 5.10
CA GLN A 373 20.14 8.25 4.94
C GLN A 373 20.11 7.56 6.30
N ALA A 374 19.87 6.25 6.34
CA ALA A 374 20.03 5.49 7.56
C ALA A 374 21.50 5.50 7.96
N ASP A 375 21.79 5.73 9.23
CA ASP A 375 23.15 5.80 9.73
C ASP A 375 23.92 4.50 9.42
N ASP A 376 25.09 4.66 8.81
CA ASP A 376 26.04 3.60 8.43
C ASP A 376 26.67 2.86 9.62
N ALA A 377 26.09 2.94 10.83
CA ALA A 377 26.62 2.29 12.02
C ALA A 377 26.80 0.76 11.87
N ARG A 378 26.24 0.16 10.82
CA ARG A 378 26.40 -1.28 10.50
C ARG A 378 27.41 -1.60 9.39
N CYS A 379 27.78 -0.66 8.52
CA CYS A 379 28.81 -0.89 7.51
C CYS A 379 30.23 -0.95 8.09
N SER A 380 30.49 -0.37 9.27
CA SER A 380 31.81 -0.37 9.89
C SER A 380 32.23 -1.71 10.52
N HIS A 381 31.30 -2.65 10.74
CA HIS A 381 31.63 -3.96 11.36
C HIS A 381 31.95 -5.08 10.36
N GLN A 382 31.68 -4.92 9.06
CA GLN A 382 32.06 -5.91 8.04
C GLN A 382 33.35 -5.56 7.26
N GLY A 383 33.84 -4.35 7.40
CA GLY A 383 35.08 -3.88 6.70
C GLY A 383 36.41 -4.20 7.39
N SER A 384 36.41 -4.67 8.67
CA SER A 384 37.63 -4.90 9.43
C SER A 384 38.14 -6.36 9.49
N ALA A 385 37.39 -7.31 8.93
CA ALA A 385 37.74 -8.74 8.96
C ALA A 385 38.66 -9.20 7.80
N HIS A 386 39.00 -8.34 6.82
CA HIS A 386 39.77 -8.75 5.64
C HIS A 386 41.10 -8.00 5.42
N ARG A 387 41.74 -7.50 6.47
CA ARG A 387 43.15 -7.08 6.38
C ARG A 387 43.88 -7.38 7.67
N ARG A 388 44.37 -8.59 7.86
CA ARG A 388 45.62 -8.98 8.56
C ARG A 388 45.81 -10.50 8.50
N SER A 389 46.28 -11.01 7.38
CA SER A 389 47.07 -12.24 7.34
C SER A 389 48.38 -11.95 6.61
N GLY A 390 49.36 -11.61 7.38
CA GLY A 390 50.71 -11.46 6.96
C GLY A 390 51.62 -12.00 8.05
N ALA A 391 52.04 -13.22 7.87
CA ALA A 391 53.20 -13.95 8.35
C ALA A 391 53.97 -13.44 9.58
N ARG A 392 54.17 -14.32 10.59
CA ARG A 392 55.53 -14.74 11.01
C ARG A 392 55.47 -16.07 11.81
N HIS A 393 56.40 -16.96 11.42
CA HIS A 393 56.78 -18.22 12.05
C HIS A 393 57.33 -18.04 13.47
N GLY A 394 57.13 -19.13 14.31
CA GLY A 394 58.03 -19.33 15.43
C GLY A 394 57.51 -20.23 16.55
N ARG A 395 57.74 -21.57 16.41
CA ARG A 395 58.13 -22.54 17.45
C ARG A 395 57.32 -22.75 18.74
N HIS A 396 56.85 -24.02 18.87
CA HIS A 396 56.62 -24.80 20.09
C HIS A 396 57.88 -24.88 21.00
N PRO A 397 57.84 -25.44 22.24
CA PRO A 397 56.93 -26.46 22.79
C PRO A 397 56.63 -26.38 24.33
N ASP A 398 55.81 -27.38 24.78
CA ASP A 398 55.74 -28.06 26.12
C ASP A 398 55.00 -27.32 27.26
N GLY A 399 54.10 -27.97 27.87
CA GLY A 399 53.97 -29.08 28.69
C GLY A 399 52.95 -28.90 29.79
N SER A 400 52.08 -29.89 29.95
CA SER A 400 51.54 -30.49 31.17
C SER A 400 50.67 -29.67 32.16
N THR A 401 49.55 -30.16 32.39
CA THR A 401 48.92 -31.05 33.42
C THR A 401 48.06 -30.35 34.46
N ASP A 402 46.87 -30.92 34.58
CA ASP A 402 46.09 -31.31 35.78
C ASP A 402 45.44 -30.26 36.71
N ALA A 403 44.20 -30.38 36.83
CA ALA A 403 43.36 -31.03 37.85
C ALA A 403 42.36 -30.13 38.61
N ARG A 404 41.13 -30.56 38.48
CA ARG A 404 40.10 -30.78 39.54
C ARG A 404 39.66 -29.66 40.51
N ALA A 405 38.37 -29.42 40.39
CA ALA A 405 37.32 -29.73 41.43
C ALA A 405 36.75 -28.55 42.23
N ALA A 406 35.46 -28.53 42.25
CA ALA A 406 34.47 -28.50 43.32
C ALA A 406 33.63 -27.22 43.46
N ALA A 407 32.35 -27.45 43.11
CA ALA A 407 31.11 -27.24 43.89
C ALA A 407 30.80 -25.88 44.56
N SER A 408 29.77 -25.24 44.02
CA SER A 408 28.45 -24.73 44.55
C SER A 408 28.36 -24.09 45.94
N PRO A 409 27.28 -23.39 46.34
CA PRO A 409 26.14 -22.82 45.59
C PRO A 409 25.71 -21.40 46.06
N ASP A 410 24.62 -20.93 45.41
CA ASP A 410 23.60 -19.99 45.89
C ASP A 410 23.93 -18.50 46.06
N THR A 411 23.36 -17.71 45.21
CA THR A 411 22.34 -16.71 45.57
C THR A 411 21.61 -16.18 44.36
N ASP A 412 20.28 -16.31 44.38
CA ASP A 412 19.28 -15.67 43.54
C ASP A 412 19.51 -14.16 43.46
N THR A 413 19.61 -13.64 42.22
CA THR A 413 19.12 -12.33 41.87
C THR A 413 18.56 -12.41 40.47
N ASP A 414 17.23 -12.44 40.40
CA ASP A 414 16.37 -12.36 39.23
C ASP A 414 16.60 -11.01 38.53
N THR A 415 17.56 -10.96 37.62
CA THR A 415 17.66 -9.93 36.61
C THR A 415 17.23 -10.56 35.29
N ARG A 416 15.92 -10.50 35.05
CA ARG A 416 15.37 -10.67 33.67
C ARG A 416 16.04 -9.68 32.78
N ALA A 417 17.13 -10.08 32.16
CA ALA A 417 17.66 -9.43 30.98
C ALA A 417 16.58 -9.51 29.88
N ASP A 418 15.99 -8.36 29.61
CA ASP A 418 15.09 -8.13 28.48
C ASP A 418 15.92 -8.33 27.19
N THR A 419 16.06 -9.59 26.76
CA THR A 419 16.64 -9.93 25.45
C THR A 419 15.60 -9.59 24.38
N ARG A 420 15.34 -8.29 24.19
CA ARG A 420 14.80 -7.81 22.93
C ARG A 420 15.83 -8.13 21.87
N ALA A 421 15.53 -9.13 21.04
CA ALA A 421 16.23 -9.35 19.79
C ALA A 421 16.33 -7.99 19.08
N ASP A 422 17.54 -7.55 18.85
CA ASP A 422 17.87 -6.35 18.05
C ASP A 422 17.36 -6.60 16.62
N THR A 423 16.06 -6.30 16.40
CA THR A 423 15.45 -6.35 15.09
C THR A 423 16.00 -5.17 14.32
N GLY A 424 16.90 -5.44 13.39
CA GLY A 424 17.61 -4.51 12.55
C GLY A 424 16.78 -3.45 11.81
N ARG A 425 16.08 -2.59 12.54
CA ARG A 425 15.23 -1.50 12.03
C ARG A 425 16.06 -0.27 11.73
N ALA A 426 15.79 0.40 10.60
CA ALA A 426 16.32 1.72 10.35
C ALA A 426 15.75 2.70 11.40
N GLU A 427 16.60 3.22 12.27
CA GLU A 427 16.21 4.27 13.22
C GLU A 427 16.30 5.62 12.52
N LEU A 428 15.23 6.41 12.58
CA LEU A 428 15.25 7.79 12.13
C LEU A 428 16.04 8.65 13.13
N GLN A 429 16.73 9.65 12.61
CA GLN A 429 17.33 10.69 13.44
C GLN A 429 16.25 11.29 14.37
N PRO A 430 16.52 11.46 15.68
CA PRO A 430 15.53 11.95 16.66
C PRO A 430 14.91 13.31 16.28
N GLU A 431 15.65 14.15 15.55
CA GLU A 431 15.17 15.42 15.02
C GLU A 431 14.05 15.22 14.00
N VAL A 432 14.26 14.34 12.99
CA VAL A 432 13.27 14.02 11.95
C VAL A 432 12.03 13.38 12.57
N ALA A 433 12.20 12.45 13.51
CA ALA A 433 11.09 11.81 14.20
C ALA A 433 10.20 12.84 14.93
N ARG A 434 10.81 13.81 15.63
CA ARG A 434 10.07 14.89 16.32
C ARG A 434 9.31 15.79 15.35
N LEU A 435 9.89 16.13 14.20
CA LEU A 435 9.23 16.95 13.18
C LEU A 435 8.03 16.22 12.56
N LEU A 436 8.14 14.93 12.31
CA LEU A 436 7.04 14.09 11.87
C LEU A 436 5.92 13.98 12.93
N GLU A 437 6.30 13.81 14.21
CA GLU A 437 5.33 13.75 15.32
C GLU A 437 4.56 15.06 15.52
N ARG A 438 5.18 16.18 15.22
CA ARG A 438 4.57 17.52 15.26
C ARG A 438 3.75 17.85 14.01
N GLY A 439 3.79 17.02 12.97
CA GLY A 439 3.13 17.27 11.68
C GLY A 439 3.78 18.37 10.85
N LEU A 440 5.06 18.69 11.12
CA LEU A 440 5.87 19.62 10.34
C LEU A 440 6.53 18.97 9.13
N LEU A 441 6.61 17.64 9.14
CA LEU A 441 6.95 16.78 8.01
C LEU A 441 5.84 15.75 7.80
N ASP A 442 5.62 15.36 6.56
CA ASP A 442 4.56 14.44 6.16
C ASP A 442 5.08 13.04 5.88
N ALA A 443 6.28 12.90 5.33
CA ALA A 443 6.86 11.62 4.94
C ALA A 443 8.39 11.63 4.96
N VAL A 444 8.97 10.42 4.82
CA VAL A 444 10.40 10.19 4.74
C VAL A 444 10.76 9.64 3.35
N GLN A 445 11.79 10.19 2.73
CA GLN A 445 12.47 9.63 1.58
C GLN A 445 13.82 9.06 2.01
N PHE A 446 13.98 7.75 1.94
CA PHE A 446 15.28 7.10 2.09
C PHE A 446 16.11 7.25 0.81
N HIS A 447 17.32 7.80 0.92
CA HIS A 447 18.17 8.08 -0.24
C HIS A 447 19.63 7.59 -0.05
N GLY A 448 19.84 6.65 0.85
CA GLY A 448 21.12 5.98 1.11
C GLY A 448 21.20 4.57 0.54
N GLY A 449 21.99 3.73 1.18
CA GLY A 449 22.17 2.31 0.86
C GLY A 449 21.20 1.37 1.54
N GLU A 450 20.11 1.89 2.14
CA GLU A 450 19.12 1.10 2.88
C GLU A 450 18.59 -0.02 2.00
N GLN A 451 18.58 -1.24 2.53
CA GLN A 451 18.00 -2.40 1.87
C GLN A 451 16.48 -2.46 2.14
N PRO A 452 15.70 -3.22 1.36
CA PRO A 452 14.27 -3.38 1.59
C PRO A 452 13.93 -3.75 3.05
N ALA A 453 14.72 -4.62 3.67
CA ALA A 453 14.53 -5.02 5.07
C ALA A 453 14.74 -3.88 6.09
N ASP A 454 15.61 -2.94 5.80
CA ASP A 454 15.89 -1.80 6.68
C ASP A 454 14.74 -0.80 6.71
N CYS A 455 13.98 -0.69 5.60
CA CYS A 455 12.84 0.21 5.46
C CYS A 455 11.56 -0.36 6.09
N LEU A 456 11.58 -1.63 6.52
CA LEU A 456 10.43 -2.31 7.11
C LEU A 456 10.10 -1.73 8.50
N ALA A 457 8.80 -1.70 8.80
CA ALA A 457 8.27 -1.31 10.10
C ALA A 457 8.57 0.13 10.56
N LEU A 458 8.79 1.06 9.63
CA LEU A 458 8.78 2.47 9.95
C LEU A 458 7.35 2.93 10.28
N ALA A 459 7.17 3.58 11.43
CA ALA A 459 5.85 4.07 11.86
C ALA A 459 5.40 5.35 11.13
N TYR A 460 6.04 5.73 10.03
CA TYR A 460 5.78 6.94 9.26
C TYR A 460 5.63 6.60 7.77
N PRO A 461 4.86 7.38 7.00
CA PRO A 461 4.86 7.25 5.55
C PRO A 461 6.27 7.41 5.00
N TYR A 462 6.68 6.51 4.12
CA TYR A 462 8.00 6.57 3.50
C TYR A 462 7.99 6.07 2.06
N TYR A 463 9.01 6.46 1.32
CA TYR A 463 9.37 5.85 0.05
C TYR A 463 10.90 5.80 -0.12
N LYS A 464 11.36 4.91 -0.99
CA LYS A 464 12.79 4.74 -1.30
C LYS A 464 13.12 5.45 -2.60
N ALA A 465 14.20 6.20 -2.61
CA ALA A 465 14.89 6.63 -3.82
C ALA A 465 15.98 5.61 -4.15
N VAL A 466 15.88 5.00 -5.34
CA VAL A 466 16.85 4.03 -5.84
C VAL A 466 17.68 4.67 -6.94
N ARG A 467 18.99 4.68 -6.73
CA ARG A 467 19.96 5.14 -7.73
C ARG A 467 20.15 4.03 -8.77
N VAL A 468 19.62 4.23 -9.97
CA VAL A 468 19.55 3.22 -11.02
C VAL A 468 20.73 3.39 -11.99
N ARG A 469 21.62 2.39 -12.02
CA ARG A 469 22.79 2.30 -12.89
C ARG A 469 22.58 1.26 -13.98
N ASP A 470 21.84 0.18 -13.67
CA ASP A 470 21.54 -0.93 -14.58
C ASP A 470 20.18 -1.57 -14.27
N ALA A 471 19.83 -2.62 -15.02
CA ALA A 471 18.55 -3.33 -14.86
C ALA A 471 18.40 -4.03 -13.50
N ARG A 472 19.49 -4.38 -12.81
CA ARG A 472 19.44 -5.03 -11.48
C ARG A 472 18.97 -4.05 -10.42
N ASP A 473 19.39 -2.78 -10.52
CA ASP A 473 18.90 -1.74 -9.61
C ASP A 473 17.38 -1.54 -9.79
N LEU A 474 16.83 -1.72 -11.01
CA LEU A 474 15.38 -1.70 -11.25
C LEU A 474 14.67 -2.93 -10.68
N GLU A 475 15.32 -4.10 -10.67
CA GLU A 475 14.79 -5.29 -9.99
C GLU A 475 14.75 -5.08 -8.48
N LEU A 476 15.83 -4.56 -7.90
CA LEU A 476 15.89 -4.20 -6.48
C LEU A 476 14.81 -3.16 -6.12
N ALA A 477 14.54 -2.19 -7.00
CA ALA A 477 13.47 -1.21 -6.78
C ALA A 477 12.09 -1.87 -6.58
N CYS A 478 11.84 -3.01 -7.21
CA CYS A 478 10.59 -3.77 -7.04
C CYS A 478 10.48 -4.51 -5.70
N GLU A 479 11.58 -4.67 -4.96
CA GLU A 479 11.59 -5.34 -3.65
C GLU A 479 11.16 -4.41 -2.52
N TYR A 480 11.26 -3.07 -2.71
CA TYR A 480 10.75 -2.10 -1.75
C TYR A 480 9.22 -2.07 -1.79
N ARG A 481 8.60 -2.20 -0.62
CA ARG A 481 7.15 -2.36 -0.49
C ARG A 481 6.39 -1.06 -0.26
N SER A 482 7.07 0.08 -0.30
CA SER A 482 6.36 1.36 -0.32
C SER A 482 5.47 1.47 -1.57
N PRO A 483 4.35 2.20 -1.53
CA PRO A 483 3.45 2.35 -2.67
C PRO A 483 4.12 2.88 -3.94
N ARG A 484 5.20 3.64 -3.77
CA ARG A 484 6.02 4.20 -4.85
C ARG A 484 7.50 4.12 -4.51
N VAL A 485 8.32 3.99 -5.54
CA VAL A 485 9.77 4.09 -5.50
C VAL A 485 10.21 5.21 -6.44
N LEU A 486 11.08 6.09 -5.96
CA LEU A 486 11.67 7.16 -6.78
C LEU A 486 12.90 6.60 -7.50
N ILE A 487 12.91 6.70 -8.80
CA ILE A 487 14.04 6.30 -9.66
C ILE A 487 14.96 7.50 -9.84
N ASP A 488 16.17 7.44 -9.27
CA ASP A 488 17.23 8.41 -9.50
C ASP A 488 18.14 7.89 -10.64
N ALA A 489 17.86 8.36 -11.84
CA ALA A 489 18.48 7.89 -13.08
C ALA A 489 19.80 8.62 -13.41
N PHE A 490 20.61 8.91 -12.41
CA PHE A 490 21.88 9.60 -12.53
C PHE A 490 22.98 8.73 -13.15
N ASP A 491 23.64 9.21 -14.20
CA ASP A 491 24.81 8.58 -14.82
C ASP A 491 26.11 9.25 -14.33
N PRO A 492 26.95 8.59 -13.49
CA PRO A 492 28.18 9.14 -12.96
C PRO A 492 29.32 9.26 -14.00
N GLU A 493 29.27 8.47 -15.10
CA GLU A 493 30.36 8.42 -16.09
C GLU A 493 30.34 9.57 -17.09
N ARG A 494 29.24 10.30 -17.18
CA ARG A 494 29.09 11.46 -18.06
C ARG A 494 29.22 12.81 -17.35
N ALA A 495 30.09 12.87 -16.35
CA ALA A 495 30.47 14.09 -15.62
C ALA A 495 31.33 15.01 -16.48
N GLY A 496 30.71 15.69 -17.40
CA GLY A 496 31.32 16.73 -18.23
C GLY A 496 30.35 17.91 -18.38
N GLY A 497 30.55 18.89 -17.52
CA GLY A 497 30.32 20.32 -17.77
C GLY A 497 28.89 20.86 -17.95
N THR A 498 27.87 20.13 -18.32
CA THR A 498 26.49 20.65 -18.48
C THR A 498 25.48 19.50 -18.56
N GLY A 499 24.69 19.29 -17.50
CA GLY A 499 23.50 18.44 -17.56
C GLY A 499 23.81 16.96 -17.75
N LYS A 500 23.94 16.23 -16.67
CA LYS A 500 24.10 14.76 -16.67
C LYS A 500 22.86 14.13 -17.31
N ARG A 501 23.04 13.33 -18.36
CA ARG A 501 21.93 12.74 -19.09
C ARG A 501 21.38 11.52 -18.33
N ILE A 502 20.10 11.51 -18.09
CA ILE A 502 19.30 10.35 -17.71
C ILE A 502 19.52 9.26 -18.76
N ASN A 503 19.72 8.00 -18.33
CA ASN A 503 19.75 6.88 -19.26
C ASN A 503 18.34 6.60 -19.80
N PRO A 504 18.02 6.89 -21.08
CA PRO A 504 16.66 6.79 -21.59
C PRO A 504 16.08 5.38 -21.53
N GLU A 505 16.93 4.36 -21.73
CA GLU A 505 16.49 2.96 -21.73
C GLU A 505 16.06 2.50 -20.33
N LEU A 506 16.80 2.86 -19.29
CA LEU A 506 16.45 2.53 -17.92
C LEU A 506 15.18 3.26 -17.48
N VAL A 507 14.98 4.50 -17.90
CA VAL A 507 13.74 5.25 -17.60
C VAL A 507 12.53 4.60 -18.28
N ARG A 508 12.69 4.16 -19.54
CA ARG A 508 11.62 3.48 -20.28
C ARG A 508 11.25 2.16 -19.61
N GLN A 509 12.24 1.35 -19.23
CA GLN A 509 12.02 0.11 -18.49
C GLN A 509 11.36 0.35 -17.13
N ALA A 510 11.71 1.43 -16.43
CA ALA A 510 11.04 1.80 -15.19
C ALA A 510 9.58 2.19 -15.41
N ALA A 511 9.29 2.97 -16.45
CA ALA A 511 7.92 3.39 -16.81
C ALA A 511 7.02 2.21 -17.22
N GLU A 512 7.57 1.18 -17.87
CA GLU A 512 6.85 -0.06 -18.23
C GLU A 512 6.43 -0.87 -16.99
N ARG A 513 7.20 -0.78 -15.90
CA ARG A 513 6.93 -1.52 -14.65
C ARG A 513 5.83 -0.92 -13.79
N GLY A 514 5.48 0.35 -13.99
CA GLY A 514 4.42 1.01 -13.23
C GLY A 514 4.49 2.53 -13.28
N ALA A 515 3.90 3.18 -12.29
CA ALA A 515 3.90 4.63 -12.16
C ALA A 515 5.33 5.14 -11.90
N LEU A 516 5.84 5.95 -12.82
CA LEU A 516 7.22 6.46 -12.80
C LEU A 516 7.32 7.68 -11.89
N TRP A 517 8.12 7.57 -10.82
CA TRP A 517 8.65 8.70 -10.07
C TRP A 517 10.11 8.90 -10.46
N LEU A 518 10.45 10.06 -10.99
CA LEU A 518 11.74 10.30 -11.63
C LEU A 518 12.51 11.43 -10.98
N ALA A 519 13.78 11.17 -10.66
CA ALA A 519 14.79 12.13 -10.25
C ALA A 519 16.08 11.98 -11.07
N GLY A 520 17.03 12.86 -10.84
CA GLY A 520 18.36 12.82 -11.43
C GLY A 520 18.49 13.67 -12.68
N GLY A 521 19.33 14.71 -12.63
CA GLY A 521 19.71 15.55 -13.76
C GLY A 521 18.58 16.34 -14.44
N LEU A 522 17.43 16.52 -13.75
CA LEU A 522 16.31 17.32 -14.26
C LEU A 522 16.64 18.81 -14.23
N THR A 523 16.35 19.53 -15.31
CA THR A 523 16.61 20.98 -15.49
C THR A 523 15.48 21.61 -16.31
N PRO A 524 15.36 22.96 -16.33
CA PRO A 524 14.39 23.63 -17.21
C PRO A 524 14.56 23.28 -18.70
N GLU A 525 15.79 22.98 -19.12
CA GLU A 525 16.11 22.68 -20.53
C GLU A 525 15.66 21.28 -20.99
N ASN A 526 15.44 20.34 -20.07
CA ASN A 526 15.13 18.95 -20.42
C ASN A 526 13.78 18.45 -19.93
N ILE A 527 13.14 19.13 -18.98
CA ILE A 527 11.94 18.62 -18.33
C ILE A 527 10.75 18.47 -19.28
N GLY A 528 10.56 19.41 -20.20
CA GLY A 528 9.47 19.34 -21.19
C GLY A 528 9.55 18.07 -22.04
N ALA A 529 10.75 17.76 -22.58
CA ALA A 529 10.97 16.55 -23.35
C ALA A 529 10.75 15.27 -22.52
N ILE A 530 11.21 15.26 -21.26
CA ILE A 530 11.05 14.13 -20.34
C ILE A 530 9.58 13.87 -20.01
N VAL A 531 8.81 14.92 -19.73
CA VAL A 531 7.36 14.81 -19.46
C VAL A 531 6.62 14.30 -20.69
N ALA A 532 6.94 14.81 -21.88
CA ALA A 532 6.33 14.37 -23.13
C ALA A 532 6.61 12.90 -23.44
N GLU A 533 7.87 12.45 -23.26
CA GLU A 533 8.29 11.09 -23.64
C GLU A 533 7.86 10.04 -22.62
N TYR A 534 8.13 10.27 -21.31
CA TYR A 534 7.97 9.23 -20.28
C TYR A 534 6.70 9.35 -19.44
N ARG A 535 6.01 10.48 -19.48
CA ARG A 535 4.79 10.77 -18.71
C ARG A 535 4.92 10.36 -17.23
N PRO A 536 5.94 10.86 -16.52
CA PRO A 536 6.15 10.51 -15.13
C PRO A 536 4.95 10.93 -14.26
N GLU A 537 4.63 10.15 -13.24
CA GLU A 537 3.62 10.52 -12.23
C GLU A 537 4.16 11.63 -11.30
N LEU A 538 5.47 11.59 -11.00
CA LEU A 538 6.15 12.58 -10.18
C LEU A 538 7.55 12.85 -10.73
N VAL A 539 7.95 14.13 -10.72
CA VAL A 539 9.33 14.58 -10.98
C VAL A 539 9.92 15.22 -9.73
N ASP A 540 11.15 14.82 -9.35
CA ASP A 540 11.88 15.34 -8.19
C ASP A 540 13.15 16.05 -8.67
N VAL A 541 13.21 17.35 -8.48
CA VAL A 541 14.32 18.20 -8.94
C VAL A 541 15.01 18.93 -7.79
N SER A 542 16.34 18.97 -7.81
CA SER A 542 17.15 19.66 -6.80
C SER A 542 18.15 20.61 -7.44
N SER A 543 19.35 20.12 -7.78
CA SER A 543 20.47 20.93 -8.26
C SER A 543 20.22 21.64 -9.60
N GLY A 544 19.34 21.10 -10.45
CA GLY A 544 19.00 21.72 -11.74
C GLY A 544 18.31 23.08 -11.62
N LEU A 545 17.78 23.40 -10.44
CA LEU A 545 17.12 24.68 -10.14
C LEU A 545 17.97 25.59 -9.24
N GLU A 546 19.24 25.28 -9.04
CA GLU A 546 20.09 26.06 -8.13
C GLU A 546 20.93 27.11 -8.88
N GLY A 547 21.09 28.28 -8.26
CA GLY A 547 22.09 29.28 -8.60
C GLY A 547 23.40 29.02 -7.84
N ALA A 548 23.29 28.59 -6.59
CA ALA A 548 24.38 28.09 -5.75
C ALA A 548 23.87 26.90 -4.93
N ALA A 549 24.75 26.04 -4.43
CA ALA A 549 24.36 24.85 -3.67
C ALA A 549 23.43 25.22 -2.50
N GLY A 550 22.23 24.61 -2.47
CA GLY A 550 21.20 24.87 -1.46
C GLY A 550 20.41 26.17 -1.64
N ARG A 551 20.62 26.94 -2.70
CA ARG A 551 19.89 28.17 -3.02
C ARG A 551 19.19 28.05 -4.37
N LYS A 552 17.89 28.16 -4.39
CA LYS A 552 17.11 28.09 -5.64
C LYS A 552 17.22 29.38 -6.43
N ASP A 553 17.36 29.22 -7.75
CA ASP A 553 17.30 30.32 -8.70
C ASP A 553 15.84 30.55 -9.11
N PRO A 554 15.29 31.74 -8.83
CA PRO A 554 13.88 32.03 -9.11
C PRO A 554 13.49 31.90 -10.59
N ASP A 555 14.38 32.28 -11.50
CA ASP A 555 14.09 32.24 -12.94
C ASP A 555 14.13 30.80 -13.45
N LYS A 556 15.10 29.99 -13.00
CA LYS A 556 15.12 28.54 -13.32
C LYS A 556 13.90 27.83 -12.80
N LEU A 557 13.46 28.14 -11.58
CA LEU A 557 12.30 27.51 -10.97
C LEU A 557 11.01 27.84 -11.73
N LYS A 558 10.76 29.11 -12.04
CA LYS A 558 9.62 29.53 -12.86
C LYS A 558 9.61 28.86 -14.22
N ARG A 559 10.74 28.95 -14.95
CA ARG A 559 10.90 28.35 -16.26
C ARG A 559 10.66 26.83 -16.24
N TYR A 560 11.11 26.12 -15.20
CA TYR A 560 10.89 24.68 -15.05
C TYR A 560 9.41 24.34 -14.96
N MET A 561 8.63 25.12 -14.21
CA MET A 561 7.19 24.93 -14.08
C MET A 561 6.44 25.31 -15.37
N GLU A 562 6.87 26.35 -16.09
CA GLU A 562 6.35 26.76 -17.39
C GLU A 562 6.54 25.66 -18.44
N GLU A 563 7.75 25.10 -18.55
CA GLU A 563 8.06 24.00 -19.49
C GLU A 563 7.19 22.75 -19.24
N ILE A 564 6.88 22.44 -17.97
CA ILE A 564 5.92 21.36 -17.64
C ILE A 564 4.51 21.73 -18.09
N ALA A 565 4.07 22.96 -17.81
CA ALA A 565 2.72 23.42 -18.16
C ALA A 565 2.49 23.43 -19.67
N ASP A 566 3.48 23.87 -20.44
CA ASP A 566 3.41 23.97 -21.91
C ASP A 566 3.21 22.60 -22.56
N VAL A 567 3.95 21.59 -22.13
CA VAL A 567 3.80 20.20 -22.63
C VAL A 567 2.43 19.61 -22.30
N CYS A 568 1.85 20.00 -21.16
CA CYS A 568 0.56 19.46 -20.72
C CYS A 568 -0.65 20.22 -21.30
N THR A 569 -0.42 21.30 -22.10
CA THR A 569 -1.47 22.09 -22.76
C THR A 569 -1.77 21.64 -24.20
N VAL A 570 -0.91 20.83 -24.77
CA VAL A 570 -1.04 20.26 -26.14
C VAL A 570 -1.69 18.87 -26.04
#